data_e976ed5e62b8961938cdcb1fbf3fd192
#
_entry.id   e976ed5e62b8961938cdcb1fbf3fd192
#
_cell.length_a   1.000
_cell.length_b   1.000
_cell.length_c   1.000
_cell.angle_alpha   90.00
_cell.angle_beta   90.00
_cell.angle_gamma   90.00
#
_symmetry.space_group_name_H-M   'P 1'
#
loop_
_entity.id
_entity.type
_entity.pdbx_description
1 polymer ?
#
loop_
_entity_poly.entity_id
_entity_poly.type
_entity_poly.pdbx_seq_one_letter_code
_entity_poly.pdbx_strand_id
1 'polypeptide(L)'
;MNLKEFLDIKSEEYNNKAFIENDPIQIPHKFKTKEDIEISAFLTATISWGNRKSIINSSKKMMGLLENDPHQFIINHSDKDLKSLLTFVHRTFNGYDFIQFVKSLKNIYCNHGGLEMVFFNNMKDNSLHNSIHQLKNIFFEIEHLKRTRKHVSDPFKGSAAKRINMFLRWMVRNDNNGVDFGLWKSIPTSYLSIPLDVHTGNVARKLGLLSRKQNDAKALIELDKKLRELDPIDPVKYCLLYTS
;
A
#
# COMPACT_ATOMS: atom_id res chain seq x y z
N MET A 1 -0.82 32.94 7.66
CA MET A 1 -0.58 31.49 7.78
C MET A 1 0.20 31.04 6.56
N ASN A 2 1.37 30.47 6.73
CA ASN A 2 2.15 29.96 5.61
C ASN A 2 1.64 28.55 5.19
N LEU A 3 2.11 28.05 4.03
CA LEU A 3 1.64 26.77 3.49
C LEU A 3 1.91 25.60 4.45
N LYS A 4 3.07 25.57 5.10
CA LYS A 4 3.42 24.48 6.05
C LYS A 4 2.46 24.46 7.23
N GLU A 5 2.23 25.59 7.87
CA GLU A 5 1.29 25.73 9.00
C GLU A 5 -0.12 25.27 8.62
N PHE A 6 -0.60 25.66 7.44
CA PHE A 6 -1.89 25.23 6.92
C PHE A 6 -1.97 23.70 6.76
N LEU A 7 -0.94 23.10 6.18
CA LEU A 7 -0.90 21.67 5.94
C LEU A 7 -0.77 20.86 7.25
N ASP A 8 0.01 21.37 8.22
CA ASP A 8 0.17 20.75 9.53
C ASP A 8 -1.19 20.72 10.28
N ILE A 9 -1.90 21.83 10.36
CA ILE A 9 -3.24 21.91 10.99
C ILE A 9 -4.20 20.92 10.33
N LYS A 10 -4.24 20.90 8.98
CA LYS A 10 -5.13 20.00 8.26
C LYS A 10 -4.74 18.52 8.43
N SER A 11 -3.45 18.21 8.50
CA SER A 11 -2.98 16.86 8.76
C SER A 11 -3.47 16.35 10.13
N GLU A 12 -3.39 17.18 11.16
CA GLU A 12 -3.87 16.85 12.52
C GLU A 12 -5.41 16.65 12.53
N GLU A 13 -6.16 17.51 11.82
CA GLU A 13 -7.61 17.42 11.73
C GLU A 13 -8.09 16.06 11.16
N TYR A 14 -7.41 15.55 10.14
CA TYR A 14 -7.82 14.31 9.46
C TYR A 14 -7.16 13.05 10.01
N ASN A 15 -6.04 13.16 10.71
CA ASN A 15 -5.29 12.02 11.23
C ASN A 15 -5.84 11.57 12.59
N ASN A 16 -7.01 10.95 12.59
CA ASN A 16 -7.68 10.47 13.79
C ASN A 16 -8.38 9.13 13.53
N LYS A 17 -8.76 8.42 14.60
CA LYS A 17 -9.37 7.08 14.52
C LYS A 17 -10.70 7.03 13.76
N ALA A 18 -11.46 8.13 13.68
CA ALA A 18 -12.70 8.18 12.92
C ALA A 18 -12.45 7.99 11.40
N PHE A 19 -11.25 8.34 10.92
CA PHE A 19 -10.84 8.05 9.55
C PHE A 19 -10.90 6.56 9.21
N ILE A 20 -10.55 5.68 10.16
CA ILE A 20 -10.46 4.23 9.95
C ILE A 20 -11.82 3.64 9.55
N GLU A 21 -12.92 4.10 10.15
CA GLU A 21 -14.25 3.52 9.96
C GLU A 21 -14.72 3.51 8.51
N ASN A 22 -14.31 4.51 7.74
CA ASN A 22 -14.72 4.69 6.36
C ASN A 22 -13.61 4.43 5.33
N ASP A 23 -12.43 3.98 5.75
CA ASP A 23 -11.29 3.75 4.87
C ASP A 23 -10.96 2.24 4.76
N PRO A 24 -10.41 1.77 3.63
CA PRO A 24 -9.95 0.39 3.49
C PRO A 24 -8.97 -0.09 4.57
N ILE A 25 -8.25 0.82 5.23
CA ILE A 25 -7.35 0.50 6.35
C ILE A 25 -8.08 -0.20 7.51
N GLN A 26 -9.42 -0.03 7.62
CA GLN A 26 -10.24 -0.76 8.62
C GLN A 26 -10.09 -2.29 8.53
N ILE A 27 -9.69 -2.82 7.38
CA ILE A 27 -9.56 -4.27 7.18
C ILE A 27 -8.37 -4.82 7.98
N PRO A 28 -7.12 -4.34 7.77
CA PRO A 28 -6.01 -4.81 8.58
C PRO A 28 -6.14 -4.49 10.08
N HIS A 29 -6.89 -3.46 10.47
CA HIS A 29 -7.19 -3.18 11.88
C HIS A 29 -8.01 -4.27 12.60
N LYS A 30 -8.54 -5.26 11.89
CA LYS A 30 -9.24 -6.41 12.49
C LYS A 30 -8.30 -7.50 12.96
N PHE A 31 -7.04 -7.46 12.56
CA PHE A 31 -6.03 -8.47 12.88
C PHE A 31 -5.08 -7.99 13.99
N LYS A 32 -4.38 -8.93 14.61
CA LYS A 32 -3.51 -8.66 15.77
C LYS A 32 -2.06 -9.08 15.53
N THR A 33 -1.84 -10.15 14.76
CA THR A 33 -0.49 -10.60 14.44
C THR A 33 0.10 -9.73 13.34
N LYS A 34 1.42 -9.56 13.35
CA LYS A 34 2.13 -8.75 12.35
C LYS A 34 1.86 -9.25 10.94
N GLU A 35 1.99 -10.54 10.73
CA GLU A 35 1.85 -11.19 9.43
C GLU A 35 0.44 -11.05 8.86
N ASP A 36 -0.60 -11.21 9.71
CA ASP A 36 -1.99 -11.03 9.28
C ASP A 36 -2.29 -9.58 8.91
N ILE A 37 -1.77 -8.63 9.68
CA ILE A 37 -1.89 -7.18 9.37
C ILE A 37 -1.20 -6.89 8.04
N GLU A 38 0.04 -7.35 7.82
CA GLU A 38 0.79 -7.17 6.59
C GLU A 38 0.05 -7.71 5.36
N ILE A 39 -0.39 -8.96 5.44
CA ILE A 39 -1.06 -9.65 4.33
C ILE A 39 -2.40 -9.01 4.02
N SER A 40 -3.22 -8.78 5.05
CA SER A 40 -4.53 -8.14 4.86
C SER A 40 -4.40 -6.71 4.32
N ALA A 41 -3.42 -5.94 4.79
CA ALA A 41 -3.12 -4.61 4.29
C ALA A 41 -2.63 -4.65 2.83
N PHE A 42 -1.71 -5.55 2.48
CA PHE A 42 -1.18 -5.67 1.13
C PHE A 42 -2.27 -6.05 0.12
N LEU A 43 -3.10 -7.04 0.45
CA LEU A 43 -4.21 -7.48 -0.39
C LEU A 43 -5.28 -6.39 -0.53
N THR A 44 -5.65 -5.72 0.56
CA THR A 44 -6.60 -4.61 0.55
C THR A 44 -6.09 -3.44 -0.27
N ALA A 45 -4.84 -3.03 -0.08
CA ALA A 45 -4.22 -1.98 -0.89
C ALA A 45 -4.18 -2.36 -2.37
N THR A 46 -3.88 -3.61 -2.69
CA THR A 46 -3.83 -4.12 -4.07
C THR A 46 -5.13 -3.91 -4.82
N ILE A 47 -6.29 -4.08 -4.18
CA ILE A 47 -7.60 -3.89 -4.82
C ILE A 47 -8.19 -2.49 -4.60
N SER A 48 -7.47 -1.57 -3.95
CA SER A 48 -7.95 -0.22 -3.63
C SER A 48 -7.97 0.71 -4.84
N TRP A 49 -8.91 0.44 -5.77
CA TRP A 49 -9.28 1.36 -6.85
C TRP A 49 -10.78 1.28 -7.16
N GLY A 50 -11.42 2.43 -7.36
CA GLY A 50 -12.85 2.58 -7.61
C GLY A 50 -13.62 3.04 -6.37
N ASN A 51 -14.85 2.63 -6.21
CA ASN A 51 -15.72 3.05 -5.11
C ASN A 51 -15.25 2.45 -3.77
N ARG A 52 -15.12 3.29 -2.74
CA ARG A 52 -14.61 2.93 -1.41
C ARG A 52 -15.43 1.82 -0.74
N LYS A 53 -16.76 1.90 -0.76
CA LYS A 53 -17.64 0.86 -0.20
C LYS A 53 -17.46 -0.50 -0.87
N SER A 54 -17.29 -0.49 -2.21
CA SER A 54 -17.01 -1.71 -2.99
C SER A 54 -15.65 -2.31 -2.61
N ILE A 55 -14.62 -1.48 -2.42
CA ILE A 55 -13.29 -1.93 -1.99
C ILE A 55 -13.38 -2.60 -0.63
N ILE A 56 -14.00 -1.96 0.36
CA ILE A 56 -14.15 -2.50 1.72
C ILE A 56 -14.91 -3.84 1.68
N ASN A 57 -16.02 -3.94 0.95
CA ASN A 57 -16.78 -5.17 0.84
C ASN A 57 -15.98 -6.30 0.17
N SER A 58 -15.23 -5.98 -0.89
CA SER A 58 -14.37 -6.96 -1.56
C SER A 58 -13.22 -7.41 -0.67
N SER A 59 -12.61 -6.49 0.10
CA SER A 59 -11.57 -6.84 1.06
C SER A 59 -12.10 -7.73 2.19
N LYS A 60 -13.29 -7.46 2.71
CA LYS A 60 -13.97 -8.35 3.66
C LYS A 60 -14.18 -9.75 3.07
N LYS A 61 -14.62 -9.83 1.81
CA LYS A 61 -14.79 -11.11 1.10
C LYS A 61 -13.44 -11.84 0.93
N MET A 62 -12.36 -11.10 0.59
CA MET A 62 -11.01 -11.71 0.51
C MET A 62 -10.60 -12.32 1.84
N MET A 63 -10.75 -11.58 2.94
CA MET A 63 -10.40 -12.09 4.27
C MET A 63 -11.24 -13.30 4.65
N GLY A 64 -12.54 -13.30 4.36
CA GLY A 64 -13.41 -14.47 4.59
C GLY A 64 -12.97 -15.71 3.77
N LEU A 65 -12.53 -15.52 2.53
CA LEU A 65 -11.97 -16.61 1.70
C LEU A 65 -10.60 -17.12 2.20
N LEU A 66 -9.88 -16.32 2.96
CA LEU A 66 -8.67 -16.70 3.70
C LEU A 66 -8.98 -17.11 5.15
N GLU A 67 -10.24 -17.52 5.44
CA GLU A 67 -10.70 -18.02 6.74
C GLU A 67 -10.54 -17.01 7.91
N ASN A 68 -10.34 -15.72 7.60
CA ASN A 68 -9.96 -14.64 8.53
C ASN A 68 -8.67 -14.93 9.33
N ASP A 69 -7.82 -15.79 8.80
CA ASP A 69 -6.49 -16.11 9.30
C ASP A 69 -5.52 -16.12 8.09
N PRO A 70 -5.24 -14.95 7.48
CA PRO A 70 -4.60 -14.86 6.18
C PRO A 70 -3.18 -15.43 6.18
N HIS A 71 -2.39 -15.27 7.24
CA HIS A 71 -1.04 -15.82 7.29
C HIS A 71 -1.08 -17.36 7.35
N GLN A 72 -1.90 -17.91 8.24
CA GLN A 72 -2.03 -19.37 8.39
C GLN A 72 -2.55 -20.01 7.09
N PHE A 73 -3.56 -19.38 6.46
CA PHE A 73 -4.04 -19.84 5.15
C PHE A 73 -2.93 -19.83 4.09
N ILE A 74 -2.18 -18.73 3.98
CA ILE A 74 -1.11 -18.60 2.98
C ILE A 74 -0.03 -19.66 3.18
N ILE A 75 0.37 -19.95 4.40
CA ILE A 75 1.43 -20.92 4.66
C ILE A 75 0.96 -22.37 4.44
N ASN A 76 -0.28 -22.70 4.82
CA ASN A 76 -0.74 -24.08 4.94
C ASN A 76 -1.79 -24.53 3.91
N HIS A 77 -2.27 -23.65 3.01
CA HIS A 77 -3.31 -23.99 2.05
C HIS A 77 -2.98 -25.23 1.22
N SER A 78 -4.01 -26.02 0.94
CA SER A 78 -4.01 -27.09 -0.05
C SER A 78 -4.52 -26.59 -1.41
N ASP A 79 -4.36 -27.42 -2.45
CA ASP A 79 -4.94 -27.10 -3.77
C ASP A 79 -6.48 -27.02 -3.74
N LYS A 80 -7.14 -27.71 -2.81
CA LYS A 80 -8.58 -27.62 -2.61
C LYS A 80 -8.98 -26.25 -2.09
N ASP A 81 -8.23 -25.71 -1.14
CA ASP A 81 -8.50 -24.39 -0.54
C ASP A 81 -8.34 -23.29 -1.59
N LEU A 82 -7.33 -23.41 -2.45
CA LEU A 82 -7.13 -22.47 -3.56
C LEU A 82 -8.31 -22.43 -4.54
N LYS A 83 -9.05 -23.54 -4.74
CA LYS A 83 -10.22 -23.56 -5.61
C LYS A 83 -11.34 -22.64 -5.12
N SER A 84 -11.51 -22.48 -3.81
CA SER A 84 -12.52 -21.57 -3.24
C SER A 84 -12.28 -20.11 -3.65
N LEU A 85 -11.01 -19.71 -3.85
CA LEU A 85 -10.61 -18.38 -4.25
C LEU A 85 -11.05 -18.01 -5.67
N LEU A 86 -11.34 -18.99 -6.53
CA LEU A 86 -11.82 -18.75 -7.91
C LEU A 86 -13.13 -17.96 -7.96
N THR A 87 -13.91 -17.98 -6.90
CA THR A 87 -15.18 -17.22 -6.78
C THR A 87 -14.97 -15.72 -6.57
N PHE A 88 -13.74 -15.28 -6.36
CA PHE A 88 -13.44 -13.88 -6.10
C PHE A 88 -13.36 -13.06 -7.37
N VAL A 89 -14.03 -11.90 -7.35
CA VAL A 89 -13.90 -10.87 -8.40
C VAL A 89 -14.01 -9.49 -7.77
N HIS A 90 -13.04 -8.63 -8.08
CA HIS A 90 -13.09 -7.19 -7.87
C HIS A 90 -12.60 -6.48 -9.13
N ARG A 91 -13.53 -5.95 -9.95
CA ARG A 91 -13.20 -5.30 -11.23
C ARG A 91 -12.34 -6.21 -12.13
N THR A 92 -11.10 -5.83 -12.40
CA THR A 92 -10.19 -6.63 -13.25
C THR A 92 -9.34 -7.64 -12.48
N PHE A 93 -9.39 -7.64 -11.14
CA PHE A 93 -8.74 -8.63 -10.29
C PHE A 93 -9.71 -9.77 -10.01
N ASN A 94 -9.37 -10.98 -10.40
CA ASN A 94 -10.24 -12.15 -10.27
C ASN A 94 -9.58 -13.28 -9.47
N GLY A 95 -10.27 -14.41 -9.33
CA GLY A 95 -9.81 -15.56 -8.56
C GLY A 95 -8.46 -16.12 -8.99
N TYR A 96 -8.13 -16.13 -10.29
CA TYR A 96 -6.81 -16.55 -10.76
C TYR A 96 -5.71 -15.60 -10.30
N ASP A 97 -5.99 -14.29 -10.31
CA ASP A 97 -5.06 -13.30 -9.78
C ASP A 97 -4.90 -13.48 -8.27
N PHE A 98 -5.99 -13.79 -7.55
CA PHE A 98 -5.97 -14.01 -6.11
C PHE A 98 -5.15 -15.24 -5.72
N ILE A 99 -5.36 -16.38 -6.41
CA ILE A 99 -4.55 -17.60 -6.22
C ILE A 99 -3.06 -17.28 -6.44
N GLN A 100 -2.73 -16.54 -7.49
CA GLN A 100 -1.35 -16.14 -7.72
C GLN A 100 -0.78 -15.29 -6.58
N PHE A 101 -1.56 -14.35 -6.06
CA PHE A 101 -1.15 -13.53 -4.93
C PHE A 101 -0.89 -14.37 -3.68
N VAL A 102 -1.74 -15.35 -3.37
CA VAL A 102 -1.55 -16.28 -2.26
C VAL A 102 -0.25 -17.09 -2.43
N LYS A 103 0.00 -17.64 -3.62
CA LYS A 103 1.22 -18.39 -3.92
C LYS A 103 2.48 -17.53 -3.82
N SER A 104 2.43 -16.31 -4.36
CA SER A 104 3.55 -15.36 -4.30
C SER A 104 3.84 -14.91 -2.86
N LEU A 105 2.80 -14.66 -2.06
CA LEU A 105 2.97 -14.34 -0.63
C LEU A 105 3.55 -15.52 0.13
N LYS A 106 3.09 -16.76 -0.12
CA LYS A 106 3.71 -17.96 0.48
C LYS A 106 5.21 -18.00 0.18
N ASN A 107 5.60 -17.79 -1.08
CA ASN A 107 7.01 -17.74 -1.46
C ASN A 107 7.78 -16.65 -0.68
N ILE A 108 7.20 -15.45 -0.55
CA ILE A 108 7.81 -14.34 0.19
C ILE A 108 8.01 -14.69 1.66
N TYR A 109 7.00 -15.26 2.32
CA TYR A 109 7.11 -15.59 3.75
C TYR A 109 8.01 -16.80 4.00
N CYS A 110 8.01 -17.82 3.13
CA CYS A 110 8.84 -19.01 3.29
C CYS A 110 10.31 -18.78 2.90
N ASN A 111 10.59 -17.99 1.87
CA ASN A 111 11.91 -17.93 1.23
C ASN A 111 12.59 -16.55 1.31
N HIS A 112 11.86 -15.47 1.61
CA HIS A 112 12.40 -14.11 1.61
C HIS A 112 12.22 -13.37 2.95
N GLY A 113 11.80 -14.07 4.02
CA GLY A 113 11.68 -13.52 5.37
C GLY A 113 10.48 -12.59 5.58
N GLY A 114 9.47 -12.63 4.69
CA GLY A 114 8.26 -11.82 4.76
C GLY A 114 8.35 -10.49 4.03
N LEU A 115 7.23 -9.77 4.01
CA LEU A 115 7.10 -8.53 3.23
C LEU A 115 8.06 -7.44 3.71
N GLU A 116 8.20 -7.22 5.02
CA GLU A 116 9.12 -6.21 5.56
C GLU A 116 10.56 -6.42 5.06
N MET A 117 11.06 -7.67 5.11
CA MET A 117 12.43 -7.98 4.70
C MET A 117 12.65 -7.78 3.20
N VAL A 118 11.66 -8.06 2.36
CA VAL A 118 11.73 -7.78 0.92
C VAL A 118 11.93 -6.27 0.68
N PHE A 119 11.22 -5.40 1.40
CA PHE A 119 11.39 -3.96 1.26
C PHE A 119 12.68 -3.47 1.89
N PHE A 120 13.01 -3.91 3.10
CA PHE A 120 14.20 -3.48 3.84
C PHE A 120 15.50 -3.80 3.11
N ASN A 121 15.68 -5.05 2.67
CA ASN A 121 16.90 -5.51 2.02
C ASN A 121 17.14 -4.85 0.65
N ASN A 122 16.14 -4.20 0.08
CA ASN A 122 16.23 -3.59 -1.25
C ASN A 122 16.11 -2.06 -1.23
N MET A 123 16.24 -1.43 -0.04
CA MET A 123 16.29 0.03 0.06
C MET A 123 17.53 0.58 -0.64
N LYS A 124 17.36 1.69 -1.35
CA LYS A 124 18.44 2.37 -2.06
C LYS A 124 18.15 3.87 -2.15
N ASP A 125 19.21 4.68 -2.08
CA ASP A 125 19.15 6.12 -2.31
C ASP A 125 18.10 6.85 -1.42
N ASN A 126 17.99 6.44 -0.14
CA ASN A 126 17.01 6.97 0.81
C ASN A 126 15.57 6.91 0.30
N SER A 127 15.23 5.86 -0.45
CA SER A 127 13.95 5.68 -1.13
C SER A 127 13.55 4.20 -1.18
N LEU A 128 12.24 3.97 -1.29
CA LEU A 128 11.66 2.63 -1.49
C LEU A 128 11.35 2.32 -2.97
N HIS A 129 11.74 3.16 -3.93
CA HIS A 129 11.48 2.92 -5.34
C HIS A 129 12.13 1.62 -5.84
N ASN A 130 13.40 1.37 -5.44
CA ASN A 130 14.06 0.10 -5.76
C ASN A 130 13.40 -1.07 -5.05
N SER A 131 13.01 -0.92 -3.79
CA SER A 131 12.30 -1.96 -3.04
C SER A 131 10.98 -2.37 -3.70
N ILE A 132 10.20 -1.40 -4.22
CA ILE A 132 8.96 -1.68 -4.96
C ILE A 132 9.25 -2.43 -6.26
N HIS A 133 10.31 -2.07 -6.99
CA HIS A 133 10.73 -2.77 -8.19
C HIS A 133 11.14 -4.22 -7.87
N GLN A 134 11.94 -4.43 -6.85
CA GLN A 134 12.39 -5.76 -6.43
C GLN A 134 11.25 -6.60 -5.84
N LEU A 135 10.32 -5.99 -5.09
CA LEU A 135 9.10 -6.69 -4.70
C LEU A 135 8.41 -7.31 -5.92
N LYS A 136 8.27 -6.57 -7.01
CA LYS A 136 7.64 -7.11 -8.22
C LYS A 136 8.43 -8.25 -8.85
N ASN A 137 9.74 -8.20 -8.86
CA ASN A 137 10.58 -9.27 -9.38
C ASN A 137 10.43 -10.54 -8.52
N ILE A 138 10.57 -10.44 -7.20
CA ILE A 138 10.39 -11.52 -6.24
C ILE A 138 8.97 -12.08 -6.28
N PHE A 139 7.96 -11.21 -6.35
CA PHE A 139 6.55 -11.61 -6.40
C PHE A 139 6.21 -12.49 -7.60
N PHE A 140 6.91 -12.28 -8.72
CA PHE A 140 6.71 -13.00 -9.97
C PHE A 140 7.91 -13.88 -10.37
N GLU A 141 8.73 -14.28 -9.44
CA GLU A 141 9.82 -15.25 -9.71
C GLU A 141 9.29 -16.69 -9.86
N ILE A 142 8.15 -16.99 -9.22
CA ILE A 142 7.45 -18.26 -9.37
C ILE A 142 6.56 -18.25 -10.62
N GLU A 143 6.12 -19.44 -11.05
CA GLU A 143 5.20 -19.58 -12.19
C GLU A 143 3.94 -18.73 -12.00
N HIS A 144 3.59 -17.95 -13.02
CA HIS A 144 2.47 -17.00 -12.93
C HIS A 144 1.83 -16.69 -14.29
N LEU A 145 0.55 -16.29 -14.27
CA LEU A 145 -0.12 -15.75 -15.45
C LEU A 145 0.39 -14.34 -15.77
N LYS A 146 0.79 -14.11 -17.01
CA LYS A 146 1.30 -12.80 -17.47
C LYS A 146 0.35 -11.64 -17.14
N ARG A 147 -0.97 -11.88 -17.21
CA ARG A 147 -2.00 -10.88 -16.90
C ARG A 147 -1.94 -10.36 -15.45
N THR A 148 -1.54 -11.19 -14.49
CA THR A 148 -1.52 -10.83 -13.06
C THR A 148 -0.47 -9.77 -12.75
N ARG A 149 0.60 -9.67 -13.56
CA ARG A 149 1.69 -8.68 -13.38
C ARG A 149 1.21 -7.23 -13.34
N LYS A 150 0.05 -6.90 -13.95
CA LYS A 150 -0.52 -5.55 -13.95
C LYS A 150 -0.98 -5.08 -12.56
N HIS A 151 -1.21 -6.00 -11.63
CA HIS A 151 -1.71 -5.67 -10.30
C HIS A 151 -0.60 -5.23 -9.33
N VAL A 152 0.67 -5.53 -9.64
CA VAL A 152 1.83 -5.03 -8.90
C VAL A 152 2.53 -3.96 -9.75
N SER A 153 2.50 -2.73 -9.28
CA SER A 153 3.08 -1.56 -9.98
C SER A 153 4.62 -1.61 -10.00
N ASP A 154 5.22 -0.87 -10.93
CA ASP A 154 6.67 -0.81 -11.08
C ASP A 154 7.10 0.64 -11.35
N PRO A 155 7.78 1.31 -10.40
CA PRO A 155 8.27 2.68 -10.57
C PRO A 155 9.26 2.83 -11.73
N PHE A 156 10.09 1.81 -12.00
CA PHE A 156 11.05 1.84 -13.11
C PHE A 156 10.38 1.74 -14.47
N LYS A 157 9.09 1.38 -14.50
CA LYS A 157 8.24 1.44 -15.70
C LYS A 157 7.33 2.68 -15.71
N GLY A 158 7.67 3.70 -14.91
CA GLY A 158 6.98 4.99 -14.90
C GLY A 158 5.74 5.06 -14.01
N SER A 159 5.42 4.03 -13.21
CA SER A 159 4.26 4.07 -12.30
C SER A 159 4.57 4.86 -11.03
N ALA A 160 3.63 5.71 -10.58
CA ALA A 160 3.66 6.29 -9.23
C ALA A 160 3.42 5.28 -8.10
N ALA A 161 3.11 4.03 -8.42
CA ALA A 161 2.89 2.92 -7.49
C ALA A 161 1.97 3.26 -6.30
N LYS A 162 0.90 4.06 -6.51
CA LYS A 162 0.00 4.62 -5.48
C LYS A 162 -0.42 3.60 -4.42
N ARG A 163 -0.85 2.41 -4.86
CA ARG A 163 -1.39 1.38 -3.96
C ARG A 163 -0.31 0.75 -3.08
N ILE A 164 0.90 0.56 -3.60
CA ILE A 164 2.02 0.05 -2.83
C ILE A 164 2.53 1.13 -1.86
N ASN A 165 2.61 2.40 -2.28
CA ASN A 165 2.96 3.50 -1.38
C ASN A 165 1.94 3.70 -0.27
N MET A 166 0.65 3.44 -0.51
CA MET A 166 -0.39 3.44 0.52
C MET A 166 -0.16 2.30 1.53
N PHE A 167 0.13 1.09 1.05
CA PHE A 167 0.48 -0.05 1.91
C PHE A 167 1.73 0.24 2.75
N LEU A 168 2.79 0.76 2.13
CA LEU A 168 4.03 1.12 2.81
C LEU A 168 3.81 2.17 3.90
N ARG A 169 2.99 3.19 3.61
CA ARG A 169 2.61 4.16 4.62
C ARG A 169 1.93 3.49 5.81
N TRP A 170 0.95 2.63 5.58
CA TRP A 170 0.25 1.91 6.66
C TRP A 170 1.22 1.10 7.54
N MET A 171 2.21 0.43 6.94
CA MET A 171 3.14 -0.43 7.67
C MET A 171 4.23 0.32 8.42
N VAL A 172 4.76 1.40 7.84
CA VAL A 172 5.97 2.09 8.32
C VAL A 172 5.66 3.30 9.20
N ARG A 173 4.66 4.14 8.80
CA ARG A 173 4.38 5.39 9.50
C ARG A 173 3.82 5.13 10.89
N ASN A 174 4.41 5.77 11.89
CA ASN A 174 3.92 5.76 13.27
C ASN A 174 3.78 7.19 13.78
N ASP A 175 2.55 7.63 13.97
CA ASP A 175 2.22 9.00 14.42
C ASP A 175 1.54 9.04 15.80
N ASN A 176 1.45 7.91 16.49
CA ASN A 176 0.77 7.73 17.78
C ASN A 176 -0.75 8.00 17.76
N ASN A 177 -1.36 8.32 16.61
CA ASN A 177 -2.80 8.56 16.48
C ASN A 177 -3.57 7.26 16.19
N GLY A 178 -2.84 6.17 15.87
CA GLY A 178 -3.39 4.84 15.70
C GLY A 178 -4.15 4.63 14.39
N VAL A 179 -3.87 5.45 13.37
CA VAL A 179 -4.38 5.26 12.00
C VAL A 179 -3.46 4.33 11.24
N ASP A 180 -2.20 4.71 11.09
CA ASP A 180 -1.16 3.88 10.51
C ASP A 180 -0.58 2.94 11.59
N PHE A 181 -0.10 1.76 11.21
CA PHE A 181 0.32 0.73 12.17
C PHE A 181 1.73 0.95 12.70
N GLY A 182 2.64 1.47 11.90
CA GLY A 182 4.04 1.66 12.28
C GLY A 182 4.72 0.37 12.74
N LEU A 183 4.40 -0.76 12.12
CA LEU A 183 4.95 -2.08 12.47
C LEU A 183 6.38 -2.25 12.01
N TRP A 184 6.73 -1.69 10.85
CA TRP A 184 8.04 -1.84 10.24
C TRP A 184 9.02 -0.81 10.75
N LYS A 185 9.69 -1.14 11.84
CA LYS A 185 10.65 -0.24 12.50
C LYS A 185 12.01 -0.16 11.79
N SER A 186 12.30 -1.13 10.93
CA SER A 186 13.53 -1.18 10.13
C SER A 186 13.60 -0.15 9.00
N ILE A 187 12.45 0.40 8.60
CA ILE A 187 12.34 1.32 7.46
C ILE A 187 12.04 2.73 7.98
N PRO A 188 12.88 3.74 7.67
CA PRO A 188 12.63 5.12 8.06
C PRO A 188 11.39 5.71 7.37
N THR A 189 10.54 6.42 8.11
CA THR A 189 9.37 7.13 7.56
C THR A 189 9.77 8.15 6.50
N SER A 190 10.93 8.77 6.62
CA SER A 190 11.49 9.71 5.64
C SER A 190 11.73 9.12 4.26
N TYR A 191 11.78 7.77 4.11
CA TYR A 191 11.96 7.07 2.82
C TYR A 191 10.64 6.84 2.10
N LEU A 192 9.51 7.05 2.77
CA LEU A 192 8.19 6.90 2.20
C LEU A 192 7.91 7.92 1.09
N SER A 193 7.09 7.52 0.15
CA SER A 193 6.51 8.37 -0.88
C SER A 193 5.00 8.48 -0.69
N ILE A 194 4.45 9.66 -1.00
CA ILE A 194 3.01 9.87 -0.89
C ILE A 194 2.24 9.00 -1.89
N PRO A 195 1.09 8.41 -1.52
CA PRO A 195 0.21 7.71 -2.47
C PRO A 195 -0.39 8.68 -3.49
N LEU A 196 0.32 8.93 -4.60
CA LEU A 196 -0.09 9.87 -5.63
C LEU A 196 -1.19 9.30 -6.52
N ASP A 197 -2.40 9.87 -6.43
CA ASP A 197 -3.51 9.61 -7.34
C ASP A 197 -4.03 10.91 -7.98
N VAL A 198 -5.21 10.85 -8.63
CA VAL A 198 -5.81 12.01 -9.30
C VAL A 198 -6.16 13.12 -8.29
N HIS A 199 -6.72 12.75 -7.13
CA HIS A 199 -7.10 13.74 -6.11
C HIS A 199 -5.87 14.37 -5.49
N THR A 200 -4.92 13.57 -5.01
CA THR A 200 -3.62 14.03 -4.49
C THR A 200 -2.92 14.95 -5.48
N GLY A 201 -2.82 14.54 -6.74
CA GLY A 201 -2.17 15.34 -7.78
C GLY A 201 -2.89 16.67 -8.05
N ASN A 202 -4.22 16.70 -8.05
CA ASN A 202 -4.98 17.93 -8.27
C ASN A 202 -4.80 18.93 -7.11
N VAL A 203 -4.85 18.45 -5.86
CA VAL A 203 -4.62 19.32 -4.70
C VAL A 203 -3.17 19.82 -4.66
N ALA A 204 -2.20 18.94 -4.90
CA ALA A 204 -0.79 19.31 -4.93
C ALA A 204 -0.50 20.40 -5.97
N ARG A 205 -1.13 20.33 -7.16
CA ARG A 205 -1.02 21.38 -8.20
C ARG A 205 -1.66 22.68 -7.76
N LYS A 206 -2.83 22.66 -7.15
CA LYS A 206 -3.50 23.85 -6.61
C LYS A 206 -2.67 24.55 -5.53
N LEU A 207 -1.91 23.78 -4.76
CA LEU A 207 -1.02 24.30 -3.72
C LEU A 207 0.37 24.69 -4.24
N GLY A 208 0.64 24.54 -5.53
CA GLY A 208 1.95 24.84 -6.13
C GLY A 208 3.07 23.86 -5.77
N LEU A 209 2.72 22.69 -5.21
CA LEU A 209 3.67 21.63 -4.82
C LEU A 209 4.04 20.69 -5.99
N LEU A 210 3.23 20.67 -7.05
CA LEU A 210 3.41 19.81 -8.23
C LEU A 210 3.11 20.60 -9.50
N SER A 211 4.04 20.62 -10.45
CA SER A 211 3.89 21.27 -11.76
C SER A 211 3.50 20.28 -12.86
N ARG A 212 4.01 19.05 -12.78
CA ARG A 212 3.81 17.99 -13.77
C ARG A 212 2.34 17.61 -13.89
N LYS A 213 1.81 17.54 -15.14
CA LYS A 213 0.39 17.25 -15.41
C LYS A 213 0.03 15.77 -15.19
N GLN A 214 0.92 14.83 -15.55
CA GLN A 214 0.70 13.39 -15.34
C GLN A 214 0.98 13.00 -13.88
N ASN A 215 0.24 11.99 -13.38
CA ASN A 215 0.49 11.38 -12.07
C ASN A 215 1.32 10.09 -12.23
N ASP A 216 2.57 10.25 -12.66
CA ASP A 216 3.52 9.17 -12.90
C ASP A 216 4.69 9.19 -11.91
N ALA A 217 5.68 8.32 -12.08
CA ALA A 217 6.85 8.25 -11.21
C ALA A 217 7.63 9.57 -11.13
N LYS A 218 7.69 10.35 -12.24
CA LYS A 218 8.38 11.64 -12.25
C LYS A 218 7.62 12.69 -11.43
N ALA A 219 6.28 12.70 -11.53
CA ALA A 219 5.45 13.56 -10.70
C ALA A 219 5.56 13.22 -9.21
N LEU A 220 5.66 11.92 -8.88
CA LEU A 220 5.87 11.47 -7.51
C LEU A 220 7.21 11.99 -6.96
N ILE A 221 8.29 11.88 -7.71
CA ILE A 221 9.63 12.37 -7.30
C ILE A 221 9.59 13.90 -7.07
N GLU A 222 8.93 14.66 -7.96
CA GLU A 222 8.78 16.11 -7.82
C GLU A 222 8.03 16.46 -6.52
N LEU A 223 6.88 15.80 -6.28
CA LEU A 223 6.06 16.05 -5.11
C LEU A 223 6.76 15.63 -3.81
N ASP A 224 7.38 14.45 -3.79
CA ASP A 224 8.13 13.94 -2.63
C ASP A 224 9.26 14.89 -2.21
N LYS A 225 9.96 15.50 -3.17
CA LYS A 225 10.99 16.50 -2.89
C LYS A 225 10.38 17.69 -2.15
N LYS A 226 9.24 18.21 -2.62
CA LYS A 226 8.55 19.34 -1.99
C LYS A 226 8.01 19.01 -0.60
N LEU A 227 7.48 17.81 -0.41
CA LEU A 227 7.00 17.36 0.90
C LEU A 227 8.13 17.18 1.90
N ARG A 228 9.32 16.71 1.47
CA ARG A 228 10.52 16.62 2.32
C ARG A 228 11.12 17.97 2.66
N GLU A 229 10.93 19.01 1.82
CA GLU A 229 11.28 20.40 2.19
C GLU A 229 10.38 20.92 3.32
N LEU A 230 9.11 20.47 3.40
CA LEU A 230 8.17 20.84 4.47
C LEU A 230 8.38 20.01 5.75
N ASP A 231 8.56 18.70 5.60
CA ASP A 231 8.86 17.79 6.70
C ASP A 231 9.82 16.69 6.25
N PRO A 232 11.10 16.75 6.62
CA PRO A 232 12.10 15.76 6.21
C PRO A 232 11.97 14.43 6.96
N ILE A 233 11.27 14.39 8.10
CA ILE A 233 11.11 13.20 8.94
C ILE A 233 9.88 12.40 8.54
N ASP A 234 8.74 13.08 8.34
CA ASP A 234 7.45 12.46 7.98
C ASP A 234 6.81 13.18 6.79
N PRO A 235 7.38 13.04 5.57
CA PRO A 235 6.87 13.72 4.38
C PRO A 235 5.46 13.25 3.98
N VAL A 236 5.05 12.06 4.43
CA VAL A 236 3.75 11.47 4.07
C VAL A 236 2.63 11.79 5.04
N LYS A 237 2.89 12.55 6.12
CA LYS A 237 1.83 12.99 7.06
C LYS A 237 0.73 13.79 6.34
N TYR A 238 1.07 14.47 5.27
CA TYR A 238 0.14 15.27 4.47
C TYR A 238 -0.80 14.44 3.57
N CYS A 239 -0.65 13.11 3.54
CA CYS A 239 -1.44 12.24 2.64
C CYS A 239 -2.95 12.31 2.91
N LEU A 240 -3.38 12.46 4.15
CA LEU A 240 -4.80 12.50 4.52
C LEU A 240 -5.54 13.73 4.00
N LEU A 241 -4.85 14.82 3.71
CA LEU A 241 -5.41 16.06 3.16
C LEU A 241 -6.06 15.89 1.78
N TYR A 242 -5.73 14.81 1.07
CA TYR A 242 -6.17 14.57 -0.29
C TYR A 242 -7.32 13.56 -0.40
N THR A 243 -7.81 13.06 0.74
CA THR A 243 -8.87 12.03 0.79
C THR A 243 -10.25 12.57 1.15
N SER A 244 -10.34 13.85 1.47
CA SER A 244 -11.58 14.58 1.84
C SER A 244 -12.28 15.23 0.64
#